data_fdf887bb412b8ae5d883fa695f596a37
#
_entry.id   fdf887bb412b8ae5d883fa695f596a37
#
_cell.length_a   1.000
_cell.length_b   1.000
_cell.length_c   1.000
_cell.angle_alpha   90.00
_cell.angle_beta   90.00
_cell.angle_gamma   90.00
#
_symmetry.space_group_name_H-M   'P 1'
#
loop_
_entity.id
_entity.type
_entity.pdbx_description
1 polymer ?
#
loop_
_entity_poly.entity_id
_entity_poly.type
_entity_poly.pdbx_seq_one_letter_code
_entity_poly.pdbx_strand_id
1 'polypeptide(L)'
;MYKNKLTLKILFFLISTDLLETFTQYCFKKSAIPQGDVFIKNFFDVFIFIKPFISSGFLWLGLFSVFLTFVIWSTILSKIDLSVAVPVASSSYILVPLASVFFLDEVMTSLDWTGILFIIAGVIIVSSSTKKEEIIIP
;
A
#
# COMPACT_ATOMS: atom_id res chain seq x y z
N MET A 1 -24.24 -4.82 17.18
CA MET A 1 -24.03 -3.37 17.40
C MET A 1 -22.55 -3.16 17.76
N TYR A 2 -21.69 -3.13 16.73
CA TYR A 2 -20.24 -2.94 16.95
C TYR A 2 -19.97 -1.44 17.11
N LYS A 3 -19.40 -1.05 18.24
CA LYS A 3 -19.01 0.31 18.54
C LYS A 3 -17.88 0.75 17.61
N ASN A 4 -18.13 1.74 16.75
CA ASN A 4 -17.15 2.50 15.95
C ASN A 4 -16.14 3.26 16.84
N LYS A 5 -15.47 2.57 17.78
CA LYS A 5 -14.38 3.17 18.53
C LYS A 5 -13.07 2.72 17.91
N LEU A 6 -12.47 3.62 17.14
CA LEU A 6 -11.06 3.53 16.75
C LEU A 6 -10.24 3.40 18.05
N THR A 7 -10.03 2.15 18.46
CA THR A 7 -9.22 1.87 19.64
C THR A 7 -7.77 2.07 19.27
N LEU A 8 -6.95 2.60 20.18
CA LEU A 8 -5.50 2.81 19.95
C LEU A 8 -4.82 1.57 19.39
N LYS A 9 -5.27 0.38 19.78
CA LYS A 9 -4.80 -0.91 19.24
C LYS A 9 -5.08 -1.07 17.74
N ILE A 10 -6.29 -0.70 17.29
CA ILE A 10 -6.69 -0.79 15.87
C ILE A 10 -5.87 0.19 15.05
N LEU A 11 -5.68 1.42 15.54
CA LEU A 11 -4.82 2.42 14.89
C LEU A 11 -3.39 1.91 14.76
N PHE A 12 -2.84 1.29 15.79
CA PHE A 12 -1.50 0.70 15.74
C PHE A 12 -1.41 -0.41 14.67
N PHE A 13 -2.42 -1.28 14.59
CA PHE A 13 -2.45 -2.33 13.56
C PHE A 13 -2.57 -1.75 12.15
N LEU A 14 -3.37 -0.70 11.94
CA LEU A 14 -3.50 -0.02 10.65
C LEU A 14 -2.16 0.60 10.21
N ILE A 15 -1.49 1.33 11.10
CA ILE A 15 -0.15 1.89 10.80
C ILE A 15 0.85 0.77 10.51
N SER A 16 0.77 -0.35 11.24
CA SER A 16 1.65 -1.50 10.98
C SER A 16 1.40 -2.12 9.60
N THR A 17 0.16 -2.18 9.13
CA THR A 17 -0.14 -2.65 7.76
C THR A 17 0.39 -1.70 6.71
N ASP A 18 0.29 -0.39 6.90
CA ASP A 18 0.83 0.60 5.95
C ASP A 18 2.38 0.50 5.85
N LEU A 19 3.06 0.28 6.98
CA LEU A 19 4.50 0.04 6.99
C LEU A 19 4.88 -1.26 6.29
N LEU A 20 4.13 -2.35 6.53
CA LEU A 20 4.32 -3.62 5.84
C LEU A 20 4.08 -3.51 4.35
N GLU A 21 3.06 -2.75 3.93
CA GLU A 21 2.77 -2.49 2.52
C GLU A 21 3.92 -1.72 1.86
N THR A 22 4.41 -0.67 2.50
CA THR A 22 5.58 0.09 2.03
C THR A 22 6.82 -0.80 1.90
N PHE A 23 7.07 -1.67 2.89
CA PHE A 23 8.15 -2.65 2.85
C PHE A 23 7.98 -3.66 1.70
N THR A 24 6.76 -4.11 1.46
CA THR A 24 6.42 -5.01 0.34
C THR A 24 6.77 -4.38 -1.00
N GLN A 25 6.37 -3.13 -1.21
CA GLN A 25 6.66 -2.37 -2.44
C GLN A 25 8.18 -2.22 -2.63
N TYR A 26 8.92 -1.90 -1.55
CA TYR A 26 10.37 -1.86 -1.57
C TYR A 26 10.99 -3.20 -2.00
N CYS A 27 10.54 -4.32 -1.42
CA CYS A 27 11.04 -5.65 -1.75
C CYS A 27 10.80 -6.02 -3.21
N PHE A 28 9.59 -5.79 -3.72
CA PHE A 28 9.25 -6.08 -5.11
C PHE A 28 10.07 -5.23 -6.08
N LYS A 29 10.20 -3.96 -5.79
CA LYS A 29 10.99 -3.05 -6.63
C LYS A 29 12.46 -3.45 -6.63
N LYS A 30 13.04 -3.73 -5.48
CA LYS A 30 14.43 -4.19 -5.37
C LYS A 30 14.67 -5.53 -6.06
N SER A 31 13.68 -6.42 -6.13
CA SER A 31 13.77 -7.67 -6.88
C SER A 31 13.76 -7.45 -8.39
N ALA A 32 13.17 -6.35 -8.87
CA ALA A 32 13.05 -6.01 -10.28
C ALA A 32 14.25 -5.22 -10.85
N ILE A 33 14.94 -4.40 -10.01
CA ILE A 33 16.07 -3.53 -10.43
C ILE A 33 17.22 -4.26 -11.13
N PRO A 34 17.65 -5.49 -10.76
CA PRO A 34 18.80 -6.15 -11.38
C PRO A 34 18.62 -6.55 -12.83
N GLN A 35 17.47 -6.36 -13.42
CA GLN A 35 17.12 -6.97 -14.70
C GLN A 35 17.38 -6.10 -15.94
N GLY A 36 17.78 -4.81 -15.75
CA GLY A 36 18.09 -3.90 -16.85
C GLY A 36 16.92 -3.65 -17.82
N ASP A 37 17.22 -2.96 -18.91
CA ASP A 37 16.24 -2.74 -19.99
C ASP A 37 16.00 -4.03 -20.76
N VAL A 38 14.84 -4.64 -20.55
CA VAL A 38 14.45 -5.87 -21.22
C VAL A 38 13.64 -5.54 -22.47
N PHE A 39 14.24 -5.75 -23.62
CA PHE A 39 13.53 -5.75 -24.90
C PHE A 39 12.92 -7.13 -25.15
N ILE A 40 11.65 -7.31 -24.78
CA ILE A 40 10.92 -8.54 -25.07
C ILE A 40 10.56 -8.56 -26.56
N LYS A 41 11.30 -9.35 -27.35
CA LYS A 41 11.00 -9.58 -28.76
C LYS A 41 10.28 -10.91 -29.00
N ASN A 42 10.52 -11.91 -28.15
CA ASN A 42 9.97 -13.26 -28.27
C ASN A 42 9.40 -13.76 -26.97
N PHE A 43 8.52 -14.76 -27.06
CA PHE A 43 7.94 -15.41 -25.88
C PHE A 43 9.00 -16.04 -24.95
N PHE A 44 10.12 -16.49 -25.48
CA PHE A 44 11.25 -17.02 -24.72
C PHE A 44 11.95 -15.96 -23.87
N ASP A 45 11.96 -14.71 -24.30
CA ASP A 45 12.57 -13.61 -23.53
C ASP A 45 11.86 -13.38 -22.20
N VAL A 46 10.55 -13.66 -22.15
CA VAL A 46 9.76 -13.62 -20.92
C VAL A 46 10.27 -14.63 -19.88
N PHE A 47 10.63 -15.84 -20.31
CA PHE A 47 11.20 -16.86 -19.41
C PHE A 47 12.56 -16.47 -18.87
N ILE A 48 13.41 -15.87 -19.71
CA ILE A 48 14.73 -15.37 -19.31
C ILE A 48 14.58 -14.25 -18.28
N PHE A 49 13.56 -13.41 -18.43
CA PHE A 49 13.26 -12.33 -17.51
C PHE A 49 12.70 -12.83 -16.16
N ILE A 50 11.78 -13.78 -16.18
CA ILE A 50 11.10 -14.28 -14.99
C ILE A 50 12.05 -15.07 -14.07
N LYS A 51 12.99 -15.83 -14.63
CA LYS A 51 13.88 -16.71 -13.87
C LYS A 51 14.70 -15.99 -12.78
N PRO A 52 15.45 -14.91 -13.05
CA PRO A 52 16.17 -14.17 -12.03
C PRO A 52 15.23 -13.49 -11.03
N PHE A 53 14.03 -13.04 -11.45
CA PHE A 53 13.03 -12.46 -10.58
C PHE A 53 12.54 -13.47 -9.54
N ILE A 54 12.18 -14.70 -9.95
CA ILE A 54 11.76 -15.78 -9.03
C ILE A 54 12.91 -16.23 -8.12
N SER A 55 14.15 -16.15 -8.56
CA SER A 55 15.32 -16.50 -7.76
C SER A 55 15.71 -15.44 -6.75
N SER A 56 15.10 -14.25 -6.81
CA SER A 56 15.39 -13.17 -5.88
C SER A 56 14.79 -13.44 -4.49
N GLY A 57 15.64 -13.40 -3.45
CA GLY A 57 15.16 -13.50 -2.06
C GLY A 57 14.22 -12.36 -1.67
N PHE A 58 14.38 -11.19 -2.28
CA PHE A 58 13.48 -10.05 -2.06
C PHE A 58 12.06 -10.32 -2.55
N LEU A 59 11.88 -11.09 -3.63
CA LEU A 59 10.54 -11.50 -4.08
C LEU A 59 9.83 -12.31 -2.99
N TRP A 60 10.50 -13.31 -2.42
CA TRP A 60 9.92 -14.18 -1.41
C TRP A 60 9.63 -13.45 -0.11
N LEU A 61 10.50 -12.51 0.29
CA LEU A 61 10.23 -11.62 1.42
C LEU A 61 9.02 -10.73 1.17
N GLY A 62 8.90 -10.17 -0.02
CA GLY A 62 7.73 -9.39 -0.43
C GLY A 62 6.44 -10.20 -0.39
N LEU A 63 6.44 -11.43 -0.95
CA LEU A 63 5.27 -12.33 -0.91
C LEU A 63 4.87 -12.70 0.51
N PHE A 64 5.83 -12.98 1.37
CA PHE A 64 5.55 -13.25 2.78
C PHE A 64 4.93 -12.04 3.48
N SER A 65 5.44 -10.84 3.18
CA SER A 65 4.90 -9.59 3.72
C SER A 65 3.46 -9.34 3.23
N VAL A 66 3.16 -9.61 1.96
CA VAL A 66 1.77 -9.54 1.43
C VAL A 66 0.84 -10.46 2.22
N PHE A 67 1.27 -11.70 2.46
CA PHE A 67 0.47 -12.66 3.24
C PHE A 67 0.19 -12.15 4.65
N LEU A 68 1.21 -11.63 5.35
CA LEU A 68 1.04 -11.04 6.67
C LEU A 68 0.08 -9.83 6.64
N THR A 69 0.26 -8.93 5.69
CA THR A 69 -0.62 -7.77 5.50
C THR A 69 -2.07 -8.21 5.28
N PHE A 70 -2.30 -9.22 4.45
CA PHE A 70 -3.63 -9.77 4.22
C PHE A 70 -4.28 -10.32 5.49
N VAL A 71 -3.55 -11.08 6.31
CA VAL A 71 -4.06 -11.63 7.57
C VAL A 71 -4.42 -10.51 8.57
N ILE A 72 -3.54 -9.53 8.72
CA ILE A 72 -3.78 -8.40 9.62
C ILE A 72 -4.96 -7.57 9.12
N TRP A 73 -5.02 -7.25 7.82
CA TRP A 73 -6.08 -6.48 7.20
C TRP A 73 -7.45 -7.16 7.33
N SER A 74 -7.53 -8.47 7.06
CA SER A 74 -8.75 -9.25 7.28
C SER A 74 -9.21 -9.21 8.73
N THR A 75 -8.27 -9.26 9.68
CA THR A 75 -8.57 -9.17 11.12
C THR A 75 -9.08 -7.78 11.50
N ILE A 76 -8.55 -6.72 10.91
CA ILE A 76 -8.98 -5.35 11.15
C ILE A 76 -10.41 -5.16 10.61
N LEU A 77 -10.66 -5.55 9.35
CA LEU A 77 -11.98 -5.40 8.72
C LEU A 77 -13.08 -6.22 9.39
N SER A 78 -12.74 -7.27 10.14
CA SER A 78 -13.72 -7.98 10.96
C SER A 78 -14.16 -7.17 12.21
N LYS A 79 -13.47 -6.08 12.55
CA LYS A 79 -13.68 -5.30 13.79
C LYS A 79 -14.11 -3.87 13.56
N ILE A 80 -13.84 -3.30 12.40
CA ILE A 80 -14.18 -1.92 12.04
C ILE A 80 -14.80 -1.86 10.66
N ASP A 81 -15.60 -0.83 10.42
CA ASP A 81 -16.20 -0.57 9.13
C ASP A 81 -15.15 -0.09 8.13
N LEU A 82 -15.33 -0.47 6.87
CA LEU A 82 -14.46 -0.10 5.76
C LEU A 82 -14.36 1.42 5.60
N SER A 83 -15.44 2.14 5.87
CA SER A 83 -15.51 3.61 5.84
C SER A 83 -14.55 4.30 6.80
N VAL A 84 -14.13 3.60 7.88
CA VAL A 84 -13.12 4.09 8.84
C VAL A 84 -11.73 3.58 8.49
N ALA A 85 -11.64 2.32 8.03
CA ALA A 85 -10.37 1.70 7.72
C ALA A 85 -9.68 2.34 6.51
N VAL A 86 -10.43 2.63 5.44
CA VAL A 86 -9.89 3.16 4.17
C VAL A 86 -9.24 4.53 4.32
N PRO A 87 -9.84 5.54 5.01
CA PRO A 87 -9.16 6.82 5.22
C PRO A 87 -7.84 6.71 5.97
N VAL A 88 -7.74 5.79 6.93
CA VAL A 88 -6.47 5.58 7.66
C VAL A 88 -5.43 4.89 6.77
N ALA A 89 -5.82 3.83 6.04
CA ALA A 89 -4.94 3.13 5.11
C ALA A 89 -4.47 4.02 3.94
N SER A 90 -5.17 5.12 3.68
CA SER A 90 -4.76 6.09 2.66
C SER A 90 -3.44 6.80 2.99
N SER A 91 -2.91 6.67 4.23
CA SER A 91 -1.56 7.14 4.57
C SER A 91 -0.47 6.44 3.75
N SER A 92 -0.69 5.23 3.25
CA SER A 92 0.23 4.52 2.35
C SER A 92 0.51 5.30 1.05
N TYR A 93 -0.45 6.08 0.55
CA TYR A 93 -0.25 6.95 -0.63
C TYR A 93 0.80 8.05 -0.41
N ILE A 94 1.16 8.34 0.82
CA ILE A 94 2.25 9.25 1.17
C ILE A 94 3.51 8.46 1.50
N LEU A 95 3.38 7.38 2.28
CA LEU A 95 4.50 6.59 2.78
C LEU A 95 5.26 5.87 1.64
N VAL A 96 4.52 5.28 0.68
CA VAL A 96 5.13 4.55 -0.44
C VAL A 96 5.99 5.46 -1.33
N PRO A 97 5.50 6.62 -1.82
CA PRO A 97 6.32 7.56 -2.59
C PRO A 97 7.53 8.09 -1.80
N LEU A 98 7.36 8.40 -0.53
CA LEU A 98 8.47 8.83 0.30
C LEU A 98 9.54 7.74 0.43
N ALA A 99 9.13 6.49 0.68
CA ALA A 99 10.06 5.36 0.73
C ALA A 99 10.77 5.15 -0.62
N SER A 100 10.07 5.35 -1.73
CA SER A 100 10.64 5.25 -3.07
C SER A 100 11.75 6.27 -3.30
N VAL A 101 11.52 7.52 -2.91
CA VAL A 101 12.54 8.59 -3.02
C VAL A 101 13.73 8.30 -2.09
N PHE A 102 13.50 7.92 -0.82
CA PHE A 102 14.57 7.80 0.16
C PHE A 102 15.38 6.50 0.07
N PHE A 103 14.77 5.40 -0.34
CA PHE A 103 15.41 4.08 -0.33
C PHE A 103 15.77 3.55 -1.72
N LEU A 104 15.17 4.10 -2.76
CA LEU A 104 15.33 3.64 -4.14
C LEU A 104 15.89 4.74 -5.06
N ASP A 105 16.20 5.93 -4.49
CA ASP A 105 16.72 7.10 -5.21
C ASP A 105 15.87 7.47 -6.45
N GLU A 106 14.54 7.30 -6.34
CA GLU A 106 13.63 7.63 -7.42
C GLU A 106 13.34 9.12 -7.51
N VAL A 107 13.31 9.62 -8.73
CA VAL A 107 12.96 11.01 -9.00
C VAL A 107 11.45 11.10 -9.23
N MET A 108 10.75 11.71 -8.29
CA MET A 108 9.32 12.02 -8.43
C MET A 108 9.12 13.25 -9.31
N THR A 109 8.25 13.14 -10.29
CA THR A 109 7.88 14.27 -11.14
C THR A 109 6.83 15.16 -10.47
N SER A 110 6.68 16.40 -10.96
CA SER A 110 5.61 17.30 -10.48
C SER A 110 4.21 16.70 -10.71
N LEU A 111 4.06 15.84 -11.73
CA LEU A 111 2.81 15.17 -12.03
C LEU A 111 2.47 14.14 -10.94
N ASP A 112 3.45 13.39 -10.44
CA ASP A 112 3.26 12.40 -9.38
C ASP A 112 2.80 13.09 -8.09
N TRP A 113 3.44 14.19 -7.70
CA TRP A 113 3.03 14.99 -6.54
C TRP A 113 1.61 15.54 -6.68
N THR A 114 1.26 16.00 -7.88
CA THR A 114 -0.10 16.48 -8.16
C THR A 114 -1.12 15.35 -8.02
N GLY A 115 -0.82 14.15 -8.52
CA GLY A 115 -1.66 12.96 -8.35
C GLY A 115 -1.89 12.61 -6.87
N ILE A 116 -0.83 12.62 -6.06
CA ILE A 116 -0.90 12.36 -4.62
C ILE A 116 -1.81 13.39 -3.93
N LEU A 117 -1.69 14.67 -4.27
CA LEU A 117 -2.55 15.73 -3.71
C LEU A 117 -4.03 15.50 -4.04
N PHE A 118 -4.36 15.10 -5.27
CA PHE A 118 -5.74 14.77 -5.64
C PHE A 118 -6.29 13.56 -4.88
N ILE A 119 -5.47 12.53 -4.67
CA ILE A 119 -5.87 11.36 -3.87
C ILE A 119 -6.16 11.78 -2.43
N ILE A 120 -5.28 12.55 -1.81
CA ILE A 120 -5.46 13.04 -0.43
C ILE A 120 -6.72 13.89 -0.32
N ALA A 121 -6.95 14.80 -1.26
CA ALA A 121 -8.15 15.63 -1.31
C ALA A 121 -9.42 14.76 -1.41
N GLY A 122 -9.43 13.75 -2.27
CA GLY A 122 -10.53 12.79 -2.40
C GLY A 122 -10.81 12.05 -1.09
N VAL A 123 -9.78 11.57 -0.42
CA VAL A 123 -9.90 10.87 0.87
C VAL A 123 -10.49 11.78 1.94
N ILE A 124 -10.06 13.04 2.01
CA ILE A 124 -10.59 14.02 2.98
C ILE A 124 -12.07 14.27 2.71
N ILE A 125 -12.49 14.43 1.45
CA ILE A 125 -13.88 14.63 1.07
C ILE A 125 -14.74 13.44 1.49
N VAL A 126 -14.33 12.22 1.17
CA VAL A 126 -15.04 10.99 1.53
C VAL A 126 -15.13 10.82 3.05
N SER A 127 -14.02 11.02 3.75
CA SER A 127 -13.98 10.93 5.22
C SER A 127 -14.89 11.95 5.89
N SER A 128 -14.99 13.16 5.33
CA SER A 128 -15.87 14.21 5.85
C SER A 128 -17.36 13.91 5.59
N SER A 129 -17.67 13.23 4.49
CA SER A 129 -19.04 12.83 4.14
C SER A 129 -19.57 11.75 5.10
N THR A 130 -18.75 10.75 5.39
CA THR A 130 -19.11 9.63 6.28
C THR A 130 -19.46 10.12 7.70
N LYS A 131 -18.78 11.15 8.19
CA LYS A 131 -19.03 11.74 9.52
C LYS A 131 -20.40 12.44 9.63
N LYS A 132 -20.99 12.83 8.50
CA LYS A 132 -22.28 13.54 8.45
C LYS A 132 -23.48 12.59 8.53
N GLU A 133 -23.36 11.36 8.06
CA GLU A 133 -24.44 10.37 8.14
C GLU A 133 -24.64 9.82 9.56
N GLU A 134 -23.60 9.75 10.37
CA GLU A 134 -23.67 9.27 11.76
C GLU A 134 -24.49 10.21 12.69
N ILE A 135 -24.75 11.46 12.26
CA ILE A 135 -25.49 12.48 13.05
C ILE A 135 -27.00 12.48 12.71
N ILE A 136 -27.44 11.79 11.65
CA ILE A 136 -28.80 11.91 11.10
C ILE A 136 -29.72 10.72 11.45
N ILE A 137 -29.24 9.69 12.12
CA ILE A 137 -30.09 8.56 12.52
C ILE A 137 -30.56 8.81 13.97
N PRO A 138 -31.88 9.07 14.16
CA PRO A 138 -32.48 9.26 15.49
C PRO A 138 -32.52 7.95 16.30
#